data_9411cce338c5af921a67634b1ab8c787
#
_entry.id   9411cce338c5af921a67634b1ab8c787
#
_cell.length_a   1.000
_cell.length_b   1.000
_cell.length_c   1.000
_cell.angle_alpha   90.00
_cell.angle_beta   90.00
_cell.angle_gamma   90.00
#
_symmetry.space_group_name_H-M   'P 1'
#
loop_
_entity.id
_entity.type
_entity.pdbx_description
1 polymer ?
#
loop_
_entity_poly.entity_id
_entity_poly.type
_entity_poly.pdbx_seq_one_letter_code
_entity_poly.pdbx_strand_id
1 'polypeptide(L)'
;MRKGTGCCKGIVRGKVQVVRNPNETVIEKDCIIVAHSTDPGWVMVFPLAKGLIVEKGSLLSHSAIVARELGIPAVVAVNKVTEWLKDGDTVELDGSTGMIRKLEV
;
A
#
# COMPACT_ATOMS: atom_id res chain seq x y z
N MET A 1 9.52 10.23 -6.81
CA MET A 1 9.93 9.10 -5.95
C MET A 1 9.69 9.43 -4.49
N ARG A 2 9.14 8.51 -3.75
CA ARG A 2 8.89 8.66 -2.31
C ARG A 2 9.49 7.48 -1.59
N LYS A 3 9.84 7.69 -0.34
CA LYS A 3 10.39 6.64 0.50
C LYS A 3 9.65 6.61 1.84
N GLY A 4 9.28 5.42 2.26
CA GLY A 4 8.73 5.18 3.60
C GLY A 4 9.48 4.06 4.28
N THR A 5 8.81 3.39 5.21
CA THR A 5 9.37 2.27 5.94
C THR A 5 8.90 0.96 5.30
N GLY A 6 9.83 0.18 4.78
CA GLY A 6 9.50 -1.14 4.22
C GLY A 6 9.12 -2.12 5.31
N CYS A 7 7.98 -2.77 5.15
CA CYS A 7 7.44 -3.67 6.17
C CYS A 7 7.46 -5.13 5.77
N CYS A 8 7.34 -5.41 4.50
CA CYS A 8 7.34 -6.76 3.97
C CYS A 8 8.06 -6.72 2.64
N LYS A 9 9.12 -7.50 2.51
CA LYS A 9 9.98 -7.45 1.32
C LYS A 9 9.26 -7.97 0.08
N GLY A 10 9.69 -7.47 -1.05
CA GLY A 10 9.17 -7.84 -2.36
C GLY A 10 9.04 -6.60 -3.23
N ILE A 11 9.16 -6.80 -4.53
CA ILE A 11 9.01 -5.74 -5.51
C ILE A 11 7.80 -6.07 -6.36
N VAL A 12 6.84 -5.13 -6.41
CA VAL A 12 5.64 -5.29 -7.23
C VAL A 12 5.42 -4.04 -8.05
N ARG A 13 4.82 -4.23 -9.21
CA ARG A 13 4.39 -3.14 -10.08
C ARG A 13 2.92 -3.31 -10.35
N GLY A 14 2.19 -2.22 -10.37
CA GLY A 14 0.77 -2.29 -10.65
C GLY A 14 0.09 -0.96 -10.52
N LYS A 15 -1.20 -0.99 -10.80
CA LYS A 15 -2.04 0.20 -10.67
C LYS A 15 -2.42 0.43 -9.22
N VAL A 16 -2.48 1.69 -8.87
CA VAL A 16 -2.83 2.15 -7.54
C VAL A 16 -4.33 2.34 -7.42
N GLN A 17 -4.87 1.95 -6.29
CA GLN A 17 -6.22 2.32 -5.90
C GLN A 17 -6.15 3.01 -4.54
N VAL A 18 -6.54 4.27 -4.49
CA VAL A 18 -6.57 5.03 -3.23
C VAL A 18 -7.88 4.71 -2.52
N VAL A 19 -7.78 4.10 -1.36
CA VAL A 19 -8.95 3.64 -0.59
C VAL A 19 -9.06 4.45 0.69
N ARG A 20 -10.14 5.19 0.83
CA ARG A 20 -10.40 5.97 2.04
C ARG A 20 -11.28 5.21 3.02
N ASN A 21 -12.25 4.46 2.49
CA ASN A 21 -13.14 3.65 3.31
C ASN A 21 -13.33 2.30 2.60
N PRO A 22 -12.83 1.19 3.18
CA PRO A 22 -12.90 -0.11 2.53
C PRO A 22 -14.32 -0.64 2.39
N ASN A 23 -15.27 -0.15 3.19
CA ASN A 23 -16.67 -0.58 3.12
C ASN A 23 -17.44 0.11 2.00
N GLU A 24 -16.94 1.24 1.52
CA GLU A 24 -17.60 2.05 0.49
C GLU A 24 -16.93 1.96 -0.87
N THR A 25 -15.81 1.26 -0.96
CA THR A 25 -15.01 1.19 -2.16
C THR A 25 -14.98 -0.25 -2.68
N VAL A 26 -15.24 -0.41 -3.97
CA VAL A 26 -15.03 -1.69 -4.63
C VAL A 26 -13.54 -1.84 -4.92
N ILE A 27 -12.92 -2.81 -4.29
CA ILE A 27 -11.47 -3.04 -4.43
C ILE A 27 -11.21 -3.90 -5.65
N GLU A 28 -10.42 -3.39 -6.56
CA GLU A 28 -9.99 -4.15 -7.73
C GLU A 28 -8.92 -5.17 -7.33
N LYS A 29 -9.06 -6.38 -7.85
CA LYS A 29 -8.10 -7.44 -7.60
C LYS A 29 -6.74 -7.10 -8.23
N ASP A 30 -5.66 -7.46 -7.54
CA ASP A 30 -4.28 -7.26 -8.00
C ASP A 30 -3.88 -5.79 -8.16
N CYS A 31 -4.52 -4.90 -7.41
CA CYS A 31 -4.10 -3.50 -7.35
C CYS A 31 -3.14 -3.28 -6.17
N ILE A 32 -2.49 -2.12 -6.17
CA ILE A 32 -1.72 -1.65 -5.03
C ILE A 32 -2.62 -0.71 -4.25
N ILE A 33 -2.98 -1.08 -3.03
CA ILE A 33 -3.84 -0.25 -2.19
C ILE A 33 -3.02 0.87 -1.56
N VAL A 34 -3.51 2.09 -1.69
CA VAL A 34 -2.93 3.27 -1.05
C VAL A 34 -3.94 3.80 -0.04
N ALA A 35 -3.53 3.93 1.21
CA ALA A 35 -4.41 4.37 2.28
C ALA A 35 -3.71 5.40 3.17
N HIS A 36 -4.51 6.26 3.81
CA HIS A 36 -4.00 7.18 4.83
C HIS A 36 -3.60 6.40 6.08
N SER A 37 -4.48 5.52 6.54
CA SER A 37 -4.23 4.61 7.66
C SER A 37 -5.17 3.42 7.51
N THR A 38 -4.91 2.35 8.24
CA THR A 38 -5.78 1.18 8.24
C THR A 38 -6.13 0.80 9.67
N ASP A 39 -7.19 0.02 9.81
CA ASP A 39 -7.64 -0.54 11.08
C ASP A 39 -8.09 -1.98 10.88
N PRO A 40 -8.52 -2.70 11.92
CA PRO A 40 -8.93 -4.10 11.77
C PRO A 40 -10.05 -4.34 10.73
N GLY A 41 -10.85 -3.32 10.41
CA GLY A 41 -11.89 -3.44 9.39
C GLY A 41 -11.35 -3.62 7.98
N TRP A 42 -10.06 -3.35 7.75
CA TRP A 42 -9.43 -3.50 6.44
C TRP A 42 -8.99 -4.93 6.13
N VAL A 43 -9.06 -5.84 7.11
CA VAL A 43 -8.54 -7.20 6.95
C VAL A 43 -9.16 -7.94 5.75
N MET A 44 -10.41 -7.62 5.42
CA MET A 44 -11.13 -8.28 4.32
C MET A 44 -10.63 -7.86 2.94
N VAL A 45 -9.99 -6.70 2.83
CA VAL A 45 -9.53 -6.19 1.53
C VAL A 45 -8.05 -6.45 1.28
N PHE A 46 -7.25 -6.66 2.31
CA PHE A 46 -5.82 -6.89 2.15
C PHE A 46 -5.49 -8.07 1.23
N PRO A 47 -6.17 -9.23 1.31
CA PRO A 47 -5.83 -10.34 0.41
C PRO A 47 -6.07 -10.07 -1.07
N LEU A 48 -6.84 -9.03 -1.40
CA LEU A 48 -7.10 -8.64 -2.79
C LEU A 48 -5.97 -7.82 -3.39
N ALA A 49 -5.12 -7.25 -2.54
CA ALA A 49 -4.06 -6.35 -2.98
C ALA A 49 -2.80 -7.12 -3.34
N LYS A 50 -2.08 -6.62 -4.34
CA LYS A 50 -0.75 -7.13 -4.66
C LYS A 50 0.35 -6.35 -3.92
N GLY A 51 0.03 -5.17 -3.41
CA GLY A 51 0.92 -4.34 -2.60
C GLY A 51 0.12 -3.37 -1.75
N LEU A 52 0.77 -2.82 -0.72
CA LEU A 52 0.12 -1.90 0.22
C LEU A 52 1.02 -0.72 0.51
N ILE A 53 0.47 0.50 0.40
CA ILE A 53 1.16 1.73 0.73
C ILE A 53 0.29 2.49 1.73
N VAL A 54 0.86 2.83 2.89
CA VAL A 54 0.11 3.52 3.95
C VAL A 54 0.85 4.78 4.35
N GLU A 55 0.13 5.88 4.41
CA GLU A 55 0.70 7.19 4.76
C GLU A 55 1.16 7.22 6.21
N LYS A 56 0.37 6.69 7.12
CA LYS A 56 0.67 6.60 8.55
C LYS A 56 1.08 5.17 8.91
N GLY A 57 1.80 5.02 10.00
CA GLY A 57 2.12 3.71 10.51
C GLY A 57 3.59 3.55 10.86
N SER A 58 3.92 2.36 11.34
CA SER A 58 5.28 1.97 11.71
C SER A 58 5.42 0.46 11.51
N LEU A 59 6.60 -0.08 11.78
CA LEU A 59 6.84 -1.52 11.71
C LEU A 59 5.94 -2.32 12.66
N LEU A 60 5.42 -1.67 13.69
CA LEU A 60 4.54 -2.31 14.69
C LEU A 60 3.06 -1.99 14.46
N SER A 61 2.72 -1.24 13.41
CA SER A 61 1.33 -0.90 13.14
C SER A 61 0.57 -2.12 12.62
N HIS A 62 -0.76 -2.05 12.73
CA HIS A 62 -1.65 -3.11 12.25
C HIS A 62 -1.40 -3.46 10.79
N SER A 63 -1.30 -2.47 9.93
CA SER A 63 -1.09 -2.71 8.50
C SER A 63 0.24 -3.42 8.22
N ALA A 64 1.30 -3.06 8.94
CA ALA A 64 2.59 -3.71 8.78
C ALA A 64 2.56 -5.17 9.22
N ILE A 65 1.90 -5.44 10.34
CA ILE A 65 1.80 -6.80 10.89
C ILE A 65 1.00 -7.68 9.93
N VAL A 66 -0.16 -7.22 9.48
CA VAL A 66 -1.01 -8.00 8.58
C VAL A 66 -0.32 -8.23 7.23
N ALA A 67 0.33 -7.22 6.69
CA ALA A 67 1.06 -7.37 5.42
C ALA A 67 2.12 -8.47 5.51
N ARG A 68 2.87 -8.50 6.62
CA ARG A 68 3.87 -9.55 6.83
C ARG A 68 3.26 -10.94 6.96
N GLU A 69 2.12 -11.05 7.65
CA GLU A 69 1.42 -12.33 7.78
C GLU A 69 0.90 -12.85 6.45
N LEU A 70 0.45 -11.96 5.58
CA LEU A 70 -0.09 -12.32 4.28
C LEU A 70 0.98 -12.39 3.18
N GLY A 71 2.19 -11.92 3.45
CA GLY A 71 3.25 -11.89 2.47
C GLY A 71 3.05 -10.84 1.38
N ILE A 72 2.37 -9.74 1.71
CA ILE A 72 2.11 -8.66 0.76
C ILE A 72 3.19 -7.60 0.89
N PRO A 73 3.94 -7.28 -0.19
CA PRO A 73 4.91 -6.19 -0.13
C PRO A 73 4.24 -4.89 0.32
N ALA A 74 4.82 -4.25 1.32
CA ALA A 74 4.18 -3.11 1.96
C ALA A 74 5.19 -2.05 2.40
N VAL A 75 4.78 -0.79 2.30
CA VAL A 75 5.52 0.37 2.78
C VAL A 75 4.58 1.24 3.58
N VAL A 76 5.00 1.64 4.77
CA VAL A 76 4.24 2.54 5.64
C VAL A 76 5.02 3.82 5.87
N ALA A 77 4.40 4.80 6.53
CA ALA A 77 5.02 6.09 6.86
C ALA A 77 5.49 6.85 5.61
N VAL A 78 4.69 6.84 4.56
CA VAL A 78 4.97 7.58 3.33
C VAL A 78 4.22 8.91 3.39
N ASN A 79 4.94 9.97 3.69
CA ASN A 79 4.34 11.29 3.88
C ASN A 79 3.56 11.75 2.66
N LYS A 80 2.30 12.12 2.87
CA LYS A 80 1.41 12.67 1.83
C LYS A 80 1.23 11.79 0.59
N VAL A 81 1.36 10.49 0.76
CA VAL A 81 1.24 9.58 -0.38
C VAL A 81 -0.16 9.61 -0.99
N THR A 82 -1.20 9.84 -0.19
CA THR A 82 -2.57 9.93 -0.71
C THR A 82 -2.80 11.17 -1.54
N GLU A 83 -1.95 12.18 -1.40
CA GLU A 83 -1.97 13.38 -2.25
C GLU A 83 -1.13 13.20 -3.50
N TRP A 84 -0.05 12.42 -3.39
CA TRP A 84 0.90 12.19 -4.49
C TRP A 84 0.39 11.16 -5.51
N LEU A 85 -0.26 10.08 -5.03
CA LEU A 85 -0.78 9.03 -5.88
C LEU A 85 -2.29 9.17 -6.08
N LYS A 86 -2.74 8.86 -7.29
CA LYS A 86 -4.16 8.88 -7.65
C LYS A 86 -4.55 7.57 -8.29
N ASP A 87 -5.84 7.25 -8.23
CA ASP A 87 -6.37 6.04 -8.85
C ASP A 87 -5.92 5.94 -10.31
N GLY A 88 -5.42 4.77 -10.66
CA GLY A 88 -4.95 4.52 -12.01
C GLY A 88 -3.47 4.79 -12.24
N ASP A 89 -2.79 5.45 -11.32
CA ASP A 89 -1.33 5.61 -11.42
C ASP A 89 -0.67 4.23 -11.35
N THR A 90 0.39 4.05 -12.13
CA THR A 90 1.19 2.83 -12.07
C THR A 90 2.46 3.11 -11.28
N VAL A 91 2.75 2.25 -10.32
CA VAL A 91 3.93 2.42 -9.47
C VAL A 91 4.72 1.11 -9.34
N GLU A 92 5.98 1.26 -8.98
CA GLU A 92 6.81 0.17 -8.52
C GLU A 92 7.04 0.37 -7.02
N LEU A 93 6.75 -0.67 -6.26
CA LEU A 93 6.84 -0.67 -4.81
C LEU A 93 7.92 -1.66 -4.40
N ASP A 94 8.89 -1.21 -3.61
CA ASP A 94 9.91 -2.08 -3.02
C ASP A 94 9.71 -2.10 -1.50
N GLY A 95 9.15 -3.20 -1.01
CA GLY A 95 8.88 -3.38 0.41
C GLY A 95 10.11 -3.63 1.26
N SER A 96 11.25 -3.91 0.66
CA SER A 96 12.52 -4.08 1.39
C SER A 96 13.16 -2.74 1.73
N THR A 97 13.18 -1.82 0.77
CA THR A 97 13.83 -0.51 0.94
C THR A 97 12.86 0.59 1.34
N GLY A 98 11.56 0.38 1.10
CA GLY A 98 10.55 1.41 1.31
C GLY A 98 10.41 2.38 0.15
N MET A 99 11.01 2.10 -0.99
CA MET A 99 10.97 2.99 -2.14
C MET A 99 9.70 2.79 -2.96
N ILE A 100 9.11 3.90 -3.39
CA ILE A 100 7.96 3.91 -4.27
C ILE A 100 8.26 4.83 -5.43
N ARG A 101 8.11 4.32 -6.64
CA ARG A 101 8.40 5.07 -7.86
C ARG A 101 7.21 5.04 -8.79
N LYS A 102 6.77 6.22 -9.25
CA LYS A 102 5.77 6.29 -10.31
C LYS A 102 6.39 5.83 -11.62
N LEU A 103 5.64 5.01 -12.35
CA LEU A 103 6.05 4.56 -13.67
C LEU A 103 5.20 5.30 -14.71
N GLU A 104 5.84 5.75 -15.78
CA GLU A 104 5.14 6.28 -16.91
C GLU A 104 4.74 5.14 -17.85
N VAL A 105 3.48 5.13 -18.23
CA VAL A 105 2.94 4.06 -19.08
C VAL A 105 2.46 4.64 -20.39
#